data_df574b4f9b3cd6b8dde46b3b361a0c6a
#
_entry.id   df574b4f9b3cd6b8dde46b3b361a0c6a
#
_cell.length_a   1.000
_cell.length_b   1.000
_cell.length_c   1.000
_cell.angle_alpha   90.00
_cell.angle_beta   90.00
_cell.angle_gamma   90.00
#
_symmetry.space_group_name_H-M   'P 1'
#
loop_
_entity.id
_entity.type
_entity.pdbx_description
1 polymer ?
#
loop_
_entity_poly.entity_id
_entity_poly.type
_entity_poly.pdbx_seq_one_letter_code
_entity_poly.pdbx_strand_id
1 'polypeptide(L)'
;MGGGARGNFGNTKGSSLDALSNLLTGVSLIPGIDTFSNLASIPVDLARGDFLSAGLSAIGVVPVIGEVADTAKLAKMADKTVDISRATKTATNFKSFPKKIHIGKQGKHILGHNNYQKGKSILNISTGDAQKLINKYTGKGRKIGTNRETVNFKKVIGKYVDPTTGKAYDTTVGTIHYSKSGTHLVPDKPINWRK
;
A
#
# COMPACT_ATOMS: atom_id res chain seq x y z
N MET A 1 4.93 62.46 1.66
CA MET A 1 3.78 61.53 1.50
C MET A 1 4.25 60.34 0.64
N GLY A 2 4.59 59.23 1.26
CA GLY A 2 5.09 58.03 0.56
C GLY A 2 4.12 56.90 0.75
N GLY A 3 3.44 56.48 -0.34
CA GLY A 3 2.59 55.31 -0.37
C GLY A 3 3.40 54.06 -0.63
N GLY A 4 3.58 53.24 0.39
CA GLY A 4 4.24 51.91 0.23
C GLY A 4 3.28 50.90 -0.37
N ALA A 5 3.60 50.40 -1.57
CA ALA A 5 2.94 49.25 -2.16
C ALA A 5 3.37 47.97 -1.43
N ARG A 6 2.44 47.31 -0.74
CA ARG A 6 2.64 45.97 -0.17
C ARG A 6 2.55 44.96 -1.30
N GLY A 7 3.69 44.38 -1.68
CA GLY A 7 3.75 43.24 -2.59
C GLY A 7 3.12 42.00 -1.92
N ASN A 8 2.07 41.50 -2.54
CA ASN A 8 1.41 40.26 -2.14
C ASN A 8 2.23 39.07 -2.69
N PHE A 9 3.06 38.44 -1.85
CA PHE A 9 3.73 37.20 -2.18
C PHE A 9 2.73 36.06 -2.12
N GLY A 10 1.92 35.94 -3.16
CA GLY A 10 1.02 34.81 -3.35
C GLY A 10 1.82 33.50 -3.55
N ASN A 11 1.42 32.53 -2.82
CA ASN A 11 1.87 31.15 -2.72
C ASN A 11 2.12 30.49 -4.12
N THR A 12 3.36 30.45 -4.60
CA THR A 12 3.73 29.99 -5.94
C THR A 12 3.81 28.46 -6.10
N LYS A 13 3.59 27.70 -5.03
CA LYS A 13 3.60 26.22 -5.11
C LYS A 13 2.34 25.58 -5.71
N GLY A 14 1.20 26.27 -5.66
CA GLY A 14 -0.05 25.81 -6.29
C GLY A 14 -0.06 26.03 -7.79
N SER A 15 0.49 27.16 -8.26
CA SER A 15 0.38 27.59 -9.66
C SER A 15 1.10 26.70 -10.66
N SER A 16 2.22 26.06 -10.28
CA SER A 16 2.97 25.19 -11.21
C SER A 16 2.29 23.84 -11.44
N LEU A 17 1.68 23.26 -10.40
CA LEU A 17 0.91 22.03 -10.53
C LEU A 17 -0.42 22.25 -11.24
N ASP A 18 -1.04 23.42 -11.02
CA ASP A 18 -2.27 23.80 -11.71
C ASP A 18 -2.01 24.11 -13.19
N ALA A 19 -0.89 24.77 -13.51
CA ALA A 19 -0.46 24.98 -14.88
C ALA A 19 -0.17 23.65 -15.61
N LEU A 20 0.46 22.70 -14.92
CA LEU A 20 0.75 21.37 -15.47
C LEU A 20 -0.53 20.56 -15.68
N SER A 21 -1.48 20.59 -14.76
CA SER A 21 -2.78 19.92 -14.91
C SER A 21 -3.58 20.50 -16.07
N ASN A 22 -3.62 21.83 -16.19
CA ASN A 22 -4.31 22.52 -17.29
C ASN A 22 -3.65 22.24 -18.65
N LEU A 23 -2.32 22.13 -18.69
CA LEU A 23 -1.59 21.78 -19.90
C LEU A 23 -1.92 20.34 -20.35
N LEU A 24 -1.92 19.38 -19.40
CA LEU A 24 -2.27 17.99 -19.66
C LEU A 24 -3.73 17.83 -20.11
N THR A 25 -4.65 18.60 -19.51
CA THR A 25 -6.06 18.59 -19.91
C THR A 25 -6.28 19.21 -21.29
N GLY A 26 -5.51 20.25 -21.64
CA GLY A 26 -5.57 20.89 -22.96
C GLY A 26 -5.07 20.00 -24.10
N VAL A 27 -4.13 19.10 -23.83
CA VAL A 27 -3.59 18.15 -24.82
C VAL A 27 -4.59 17.03 -25.16
N SER A 28 -5.57 16.76 -24.28
CA SER A 28 -6.59 15.72 -24.52
C SER A 28 -7.59 16.02 -25.65
N LEU A 29 -7.53 17.21 -26.25
CA LEU A 29 -8.38 17.57 -27.40
C LEU A 29 -7.81 17.13 -28.76
N ILE A 30 -6.64 16.48 -28.78
CA ILE A 30 -6.04 15.97 -30.02
C ILE A 30 -6.52 14.51 -30.23
N PRO A 31 -7.23 14.20 -31.32
CA PRO A 31 -7.70 12.83 -31.60
C PRO A 31 -6.51 11.85 -31.66
N GLY A 32 -6.55 10.82 -30.80
CA GLY A 32 -5.55 9.76 -30.73
C GLY A 32 -4.53 9.85 -29.58
N ILE A 33 -4.53 10.92 -28.76
CA ILE A 33 -3.62 11.08 -27.63
C ILE A 33 -4.35 11.03 -26.26
N ASP A 34 -5.66 11.01 -26.28
CA ASP A 34 -6.53 11.09 -25.09
C ASP A 34 -6.21 10.05 -24.02
N THR A 35 -5.84 8.85 -24.45
CA THR A 35 -5.56 7.73 -23.52
C THR A 35 -4.32 7.97 -22.66
N PHE A 36 -3.29 8.59 -23.23
CA PHE A 36 -2.01 8.84 -22.52
C PHE A 36 -2.09 10.06 -21.60
N SER A 37 -2.78 11.12 -22.02
CA SER A 37 -2.92 12.33 -21.19
C SER A 37 -3.78 12.08 -19.95
N ASN A 38 -4.84 11.30 -20.05
CA ASN A 38 -5.67 10.91 -18.90
C ASN A 38 -4.90 10.03 -17.90
N LEU A 39 -4.04 9.14 -18.37
CA LEU A 39 -3.21 8.31 -17.51
C LEU A 39 -2.15 9.13 -16.77
N ALA A 40 -1.59 10.17 -17.40
CA ALA A 40 -0.59 11.04 -16.80
C ALA A 40 -1.18 12.00 -15.76
N SER A 41 -2.47 12.37 -15.83
CA SER A 41 -3.13 13.26 -14.86
C SER A 41 -3.42 12.58 -13.53
N ILE A 42 -3.66 11.27 -13.52
CA ILE A 42 -3.98 10.51 -12.28
C ILE A 42 -2.96 10.71 -11.15
N PRO A 43 -1.64 10.62 -11.38
CA PRO A 43 -0.65 10.86 -10.32
C PRO A 43 -0.65 12.30 -9.81
N VAL A 44 -0.95 13.28 -10.67
CA VAL A 44 -0.99 14.71 -10.30
C VAL A 44 -2.19 15.01 -9.40
N ASP A 45 -3.36 14.50 -9.76
CA ASP A 45 -4.59 14.66 -8.99
C ASP A 45 -4.50 13.95 -7.62
N LEU A 46 -3.88 12.78 -7.59
CA LEU A 46 -3.62 12.05 -6.35
C LEU A 46 -2.66 12.81 -5.42
N ALA A 47 -1.64 13.47 -5.97
CA ALA A 47 -0.68 14.27 -5.21
C ALA A 47 -1.32 15.52 -4.56
N ARG A 48 -2.40 16.03 -5.17
CA ARG A 48 -3.20 17.13 -4.62
C ARG A 48 -4.22 16.70 -3.56
N GLY A 49 -4.48 15.40 -3.44
CA GLY A 49 -5.54 14.86 -2.60
C GLY A 49 -6.94 14.97 -3.22
N ASP A 50 -7.03 15.30 -4.51
CA ASP A 50 -8.30 15.40 -5.25
C ASP A 50 -8.70 14.01 -5.80
N PHE A 51 -9.30 13.23 -4.94
CA PHE A 51 -9.74 11.88 -5.28
C PHE A 51 -10.89 11.82 -6.29
N LEU A 52 -11.67 12.91 -6.39
CA LEU A 52 -12.78 12.97 -7.35
C LEU A 52 -12.26 13.13 -8.77
N SER A 53 -11.34 14.07 -8.99
CA SER A 53 -10.69 14.27 -10.29
C SER A 53 -9.87 13.06 -10.72
N ALA A 54 -9.12 12.43 -9.80
CA ALA A 54 -8.39 11.21 -10.10
C ALA A 54 -9.32 10.06 -10.50
N GLY A 55 -10.47 9.93 -9.86
CA GLY A 55 -11.51 8.94 -10.21
C GLY A 55 -12.12 9.19 -11.59
N LEU A 56 -12.44 10.44 -11.91
CA LEU A 56 -12.97 10.84 -13.22
C LEU A 56 -11.94 10.65 -14.34
N SER A 57 -10.66 10.98 -14.10
CA SER A 57 -9.57 10.73 -15.06
C SER A 57 -9.39 9.23 -15.36
N ALA A 58 -9.57 8.36 -14.36
CA ALA A 58 -9.50 6.92 -14.55
C ALA A 58 -10.65 6.36 -15.40
N ILE A 59 -11.85 6.98 -15.33
CA ILE A 59 -13.00 6.58 -16.16
C ILE A 59 -12.79 6.98 -17.62
N GLY A 60 -12.06 8.08 -17.89
CA GLY A 60 -11.74 8.54 -19.26
C GLY A 60 -10.80 7.63 -20.04
N VAL A 61 -10.18 6.63 -19.40
CA VAL A 61 -9.31 5.62 -20.07
C VAL A 61 -10.13 4.46 -20.71
N VAL A 62 -11.45 4.44 -20.55
CA VAL A 62 -12.29 3.45 -21.24
C VAL A 62 -12.29 3.80 -22.75
N PRO A 63 -11.72 2.97 -23.63
CA PRO A 63 -11.82 3.20 -25.07
C PRO A 63 -13.31 3.14 -25.46
N VAL A 64 -13.82 4.22 -26.00
CA VAL A 64 -15.11 4.24 -26.67
C VAL A 64 -14.95 3.44 -27.97
N ILE A 65 -15.00 2.11 -27.85
CA ILE A 65 -15.18 1.24 -28.98
C ILE A 65 -16.67 1.34 -29.32
N GLY A 66 -16.95 1.97 -30.45
CA GLY A 66 -18.29 2.16 -30.95
C GLY A 66 -19.08 0.86 -30.98
N GLU A 67 -20.35 1.02 -30.71
CA GLU A 67 -21.46 0.10 -30.90
C GLU A 67 -21.53 -1.13 -29.99
N VAL A 68 -22.69 -1.18 -29.32
CA VAL A 68 -23.24 -2.22 -28.45
C VAL A 68 -22.58 -2.26 -27.08
N ALA A 69 -23.16 -1.47 -26.19
CA ALA A 69 -22.91 -1.52 -24.75
C ALA A 69 -23.26 -2.91 -24.19
N ASP A 70 -22.26 -3.77 -24.13
CA ASP A 70 -22.36 -5.00 -23.36
C ASP A 70 -22.37 -4.60 -21.87
N THR A 71 -23.58 -4.46 -21.32
CA THR A 71 -23.83 -4.08 -19.93
C THR A 71 -23.06 -4.98 -18.95
N ALA A 72 -22.75 -6.22 -19.36
CA ALA A 72 -21.95 -7.15 -18.59
C ALA A 72 -20.46 -6.73 -18.51
N LYS A 73 -19.92 -6.04 -19.52
CA LYS A 73 -18.54 -5.49 -19.48
C LYS A 73 -18.45 -4.27 -18.57
N LEU A 74 -19.46 -3.39 -18.61
CA LEU A 74 -19.55 -2.23 -17.71
C LEU A 74 -19.69 -2.66 -16.24
N ALA A 75 -20.48 -3.69 -15.95
CA ALA A 75 -20.60 -4.25 -14.61
C ALA A 75 -19.27 -4.84 -14.10
N LYS A 76 -18.52 -5.55 -14.93
CA LYS A 76 -17.19 -6.08 -14.60
C LYS A 76 -16.14 -4.98 -14.41
N MET A 77 -16.25 -3.85 -15.12
CA MET A 77 -15.35 -2.69 -14.93
C MET A 77 -15.70 -1.94 -13.65
N ALA A 78 -16.97 -1.79 -13.31
CA ALA A 78 -17.41 -1.21 -12.05
C ALA A 78 -16.94 -2.05 -10.85
N ASP A 79 -16.97 -3.37 -10.95
CA ASP A 79 -16.48 -4.29 -9.91
C ASP A 79 -14.97 -4.17 -9.71
N LYS A 80 -14.19 -4.03 -10.80
CA LYS A 80 -12.75 -3.76 -10.73
C LYS A 80 -12.41 -2.41 -10.10
N THR A 81 -13.19 -1.37 -10.35
CA THR A 81 -12.97 -0.05 -9.73
C THR A 81 -13.29 -0.07 -8.23
N VAL A 82 -14.28 -0.85 -7.81
CA VAL A 82 -14.57 -1.09 -6.38
C VAL A 82 -13.44 -1.85 -5.71
N ASP A 83 -12.82 -2.84 -6.37
CA ASP A 83 -11.69 -3.58 -5.85
C ASP A 83 -10.42 -2.72 -5.73
N ILE A 84 -10.17 -1.83 -6.68
CA ILE A 84 -9.07 -0.84 -6.61
C ILE A 84 -9.31 0.13 -5.45
N SER A 85 -10.54 0.62 -5.26
CA SER A 85 -10.90 1.51 -4.15
C SER A 85 -10.77 0.81 -2.79
N ARG A 86 -11.12 -0.48 -2.70
CA ARG A 86 -10.93 -1.31 -1.51
C ARG A 86 -9.45 -1.57 -1.24
N ALA A 87 -8.64 -1.85 -2.26
CA ALA A 87 -7.20 -2.04 -2.13
C ALA A 87 -6.51 -0.76 -1.62
N THR A 88 -6.92 0.41 -2.10
CA THR A 88 -6.38 1.71 -1.70
C THR A 88 -6.78 2.07 -0.26
N LYS A 89 -8.05 1.86 0.13
CA LYS A 89 -8.50 2.01 1.53
C LYS A 89 -7.79 1.04 2.49
N THR A 90 -7.43 -0.16 2.00
CA THR A 90 -6.73 -1.18 2.78
C THR A 90 -5.28 -0.80 3.03
N ALA A 91 -4.58 -0.26 2.03
CA ALA A 91 -3.21 0.25 2.17
C ALA A 91 -3.13 1.42 3.17
N THR A 92 -4.14 2.28 3.21
CA THR A 92 -4.21 3.42 4.12
C THR A 92 -4.36 2.99 5.59
N ASN A 93 -5.03 1.88 5.85
CA ASN A 93 -5.32 1.42 7.21
C ASN A 93 -4.07 0.96 7.99
N PHE A 94 -3.09 0.32 7.35
CA PHE A 94 -1.86 -0.11 8.04
C PHE A 94 -0.89 1.06 8.28
N LYS A 95 -0.93 2.11 7.48
CA LYS A 95 -0.09 3.31 7.66
C LYS A 95 -0.43 4.09 8.94
N SER A 96 -1.63 3.96 9.47
CA SER A 96 -2.07 4.62 10.70
C SER A 96 -1.53 3.97 11.98
N PHE A 97 -1.04 2.73 11.90
CA PHE A 97 -0.47 2.05 13.05
C PHE A 97 1.01 2.42 13.27
N PRO A 98 1.48 2.46 14.53
CA PRO A 98 2.90 2.58 14.83
C PRO A 98 3.68 1.45 14.16
N LYS A 99 4.71 1.81 13.37
CA LYS A 99 5.60 0.83 12.72
C LYS A 99 6.71 0.33 13.63
N LYS A 100 6.95 1.03 14.74
CA LYS A 100 7.98 0.66 15.72
C LYS A 100 7.68 -0.72 16.31
N ILE A 101 8.70 -1.57 16.32
CA ILE A 101 8.57 -2.91 16.91
C ILE A 101 8.28 -2.82 18.40
N HIS A 102 7.27 -3.54 18.83
CA HIS A 102 6.99 -3.77 20.24
C HIS A 102 7.85 -4.94 20.74
N ILE A 103 8.93 -4.64 21.44
CA ILE A 103 9.96 -5.61 21.87
C ILE A 103 9.36 -6.81 22.62
N GLY A 104 8.45 -6.57 23.57
CA GLY A 104 7.84 -7.66 24.33
C GLY A 104 6.99 -8.61 23.49
N LYS A 105 6.31 -8.10 22.45
CA LYS A 105 5.54 -8.96 21.51
C LYS A 105 6.47 -9.68 20.55
N GLN A 106 7.49 -9.00 20.02
CA GLN A 106 8.48 -9.59 19.15
C GLN A 106 9.31 -10.66 19.84
N GLY A 107 9.66 -10.43 21.11
CA GLY A 107 10.45 -11.35 21.91
C GLY A 107 9.84 -12.74 22.09
N LYS A 108 8.50 -12.88 21.95
CA LYS A 108 7.83 -14.19 21.93
C LYS A 108 8.29 -15.11 20.82
N HIS A 109 8.89 -14.55 19.76
CA HIS A 109 9.35 -15.22 18.55
C HIS A 109 10.87 -15.21 18.41
N ILE A 110 11.63 -14.82 19.43
CA ILE A 110 13.09 -14.76 19.42
C ILE A 110 13.66 -15.74 20.44
N LEU A 111 14.44 -16.72 19.97
CA LEU A 111 15.14 -17.66 20.86
C LEU A 111 16.08 -16.90 21.81
N GLY A 112 16.09 -17.30 23.09
CA GLY A 112 16.92 -16.67 24.11
C GLY A 112 16.37 -15.35 24.67
N HIS A 113 15.26 -14.82 24.14
CA HIS A 113 14.61 -13.65 24.73
C HIS A 113 13.75 -14.05 25.93
N ASN A 114 13.71 -13.20 26.99
CA ASN A 114 12.96 -13.48 28.22
C ASN A 114 11.47 -13.79 27.98
N ASN A 115 10.89 -13.23 26.92
CA ASN A 115 9.48 -13.44 26.54
C ASN A 115 9.28 -14.58 25.55
N TYR A 116 10.32 -15.35 25.20
CA TYR A 116 10.21 -16.42 24.23
C TYR A 116 9.15 -17.45 24.67
N GLN A 117 8.33 -17.87 23.72
CA GLN A 117 7.29 -18.88 23.92
C GLN A 117 7.56 -20.09 23.04
N LYS A 118 7.85 -21.23 23.67
CA LYS A 118 8.05 -22.52 22.97
C LYS A 118 6.85 -22.88 22.10
N GLY A 119 7.09 -23.43 20.93
CA GLY A 119 6.03 -23.80 19.98
C GLY A 119 5.56 -22.69 19.05
N LYS A 120 6.02 -21.45 19.24
CA LYS A 120 5.77 -20.36 18.28
C LYS A 120 6.80 -20.33 17.17
N SER A 121 6.41 -19.84 15.99
CA SER A 121 7.34 -19.56 14.89
C SER A 121 8.48 -18.66 15.36
N ILE A 122 9.69 -18.90 14.85
CA ILE A 122 10.94 -18.32 15.34
C ILE A 122 11.51 -17.35 14.32
N LEU A 123 11.72 -16.10 14.71
CA LEU A 123 12.39 -15.09 13.90
C LEU A 123 13.91 -15.26 14.03
N ASN A 124 14.62 -15.46 12.90
CA ASN A 124 16.07 -15.68 12.87
C ASN A 124 16.87 -14.48 12.33
N ILE A 125 16.20 -13.34 12.11
CA ILE A 125 16.88 -12.09 11.77
C ILE A 125 16.89 -11.15 12.98
N SER A 126 17.80 -10.18 12.97
CA SER A 126 17.87 -9.18 14.03
C SER A 126 16.60 -8.35 14.13
N THR A 127 16.32 -7.81 15.32
CA THR A 127 15.18 -6.88 15.52
C THR A 127 15.33 -5.64 14.64
N GLY A 128 16.57 -5.17 14.41
CA GLY A 128 16.86 -4.06 13.50
C GLY A 128 16.50 -4.39 12.05
N ASP A 129 16.79 -5.59 11.58
CA ASP A 129 16.44 -6.02 10.22
C ASP A 129 14.94 -6.26 10.09
N ALA A 130 14.29 -6.81 11.10
CA ALA A 130 12.84 -6.92 11.16
C ALA A 130 12.17 -5.54 11.07
N GLN A 131 12.72 -4.53 11.76
CA GLN A 131 12.23 -3.14 11.68
C GLN A 131 12.37 -2.56 10.27
N LYS A 132 13.51 -2.80 9.59
CA LYS A 132 13.70 -2.38 8.19
C LYS A 132 12.67 -3.04 7.26
N LEU A 133 12.41 -4.34 7.45
CA LEU A 133 11.42 -5.06 6.67
C LEU A 133 10.00 -4.50 6.90
N ILE A 134 9.60 -4.28 8.13
CA ILE A 134 8.31 -3.67 8.47
C ILE A 134 8.17 -2.32 7.79
N ASN A 135 9.18 -1.44 7.90
CA ASN A 135 9.15 -0.12 7.28
C ASN A 135 9.01 -0.17 5.75
N LYS A 136 9.70 -1.12 5.11
CA LYS A 136 9.70 -1.29 3.64
C LYS A 136 8.41 -1.90 3.11
N TYR A 137 7.81 -2.82 3.85
CA TYR A 137 6.72 -3.67 3.35
C TYR A 137 5.34 -3.35 3.92
N THR A 138 5.23 -2.48 4.92
CA THR A 138 3.92 -2.04 5.46
C THR A 138 2.97 -1.58 4.34
N GLY A 139 1.81 -2.22 4.28
CA GLY A 139 0.76 -1.94 3.29
C GLY A 139 0.99 -2.56 1.91
N LYS A 140 2.02 -3.41 1.74
CA LYS A 140 2.33 -4.08 0.47
C LYS A 140 2.02 -5.59 0.48
N GLY A 141 1.58 -6.11 1.61
CA GLY A 141 1.23 -7.51 1.78
C GLY A 141 -0.24 -7.81 1.51
N ARG A 142 -0.58 -9.09 1.55
CA ARG A 142 -1.97 -9.54 1.53
C ARG A 142 -2.61 -9.31 2.90
N LYS A 143 -3.66 -8.50 2.95
CA LYS A 143 -4.40 -8.20 4.18
C LYS A 143 -5.04 -9.44 4.80
N ILE A 144 -4.90 -9.57 6.12
CA ILE A 144 -5.60 -10.56 6.94
C ILE A 144 -6.31 -9.83 8.09
N GLY A 145 -7.63 -9.71 7.98
CA GLY A 145 -8.42 -8.95 8.97
C GLY A 145 -8.06 -7.46 8.97
N THR A 146 -8.24 -6.80 10.11
CA THR A 146 -8.13 -5.33 10.24
C THR A 146 -6.73 -4.82 10.57
N ASN A 147 -5.86 -5.66 11.13
CA ASN A 147 -4.58 -5.24 11.70
C ASN A 147 -3.43 -6.22 11.41
N ARG A 148 -3.51 -7.00 10.34
CA ARG A 148 -2.48 -7.95 9.93
C ARG A 148 -2.35 -7.99 8.43
N GLU A 149 -1.13 -8.20 7.96
CA GLU A 149 -0.85 -8.51 6.54
C GLU A 149 0.25 -9.56 6.44
N THR A 150 0.11 -10.46 5.47
CA THR A 150 1.13 -11.45 5.13
C THR A 150 1.97 -10.95 3.97
N VAL A 151 3.30 -11.04 4.12
CA VAL A 151 4.29 -10.57 3.17
C VAL A 151 5.28 -11.69 2.85
N ASN A 152 5.62 -11.82 1.57
CA ASN A 152 6.79 -12.58 1.14
C ASN A 152 8.00 -11.65 1.03
N PHE A 153 8.97 -11.80 1.92
CA PHE A 153 10.17 -10.97 1.98
C PHE A 153 11.26 -11.36 0.98
N LYS A 154 11.05 -12.44 0.18
CA LYS A 154 11.99 -12.98 -0.81
C LYS A 154 13.35 -13.43 -0.24
N LYS A 155 13.49 -13.48 1.07
CA LYS A 155 14.63 -14.01 1.83
C LYS A 155 14.12 -14.74 3.07
N VAL A 156 14.84 -15.73 3.54
CA VAL A 156 14.51 -16.42 4.80
C VAL A 156 14.56 -15.44 5.95
N ILE A 157 13.47 -15.35 6.70
CA ILE A 157 13.35 -14.48 7.89
C ILE A 157 13.32 -15.28 9.19
N GLY A 158 13.11 -16.58 9.10
CA GLY A 158 13.00 -17.44 10.27
C GLY A 158 12.36 -18.78 9.95
N LYS A 159 11.81 -19.40 10.98
CA LYS A 159 11.16 -20.72 10.90
C LYS A 159 9.69 -20.61 11.26
N TYR A 160 8.82 -21.10 10.39
CA TYR A 160 7.44 -21.41 10.72
C TYR A 160 7.44 -22.71 11.55
N VAL A 161 6.79 -22.69 12.69
CA VAL A 161 6.56 -23.89 13.50
C VAL A 161 5.12 -24.33 13.29
N ASP A 162 4.92 -25.53 12.78
CA ASP A 162 3.60 -26.11 12.60
C ASP A 162 3.00 -26.43 13.99
N PRO A 163 1.88 -25.81 14.35
CA PRO A 163 1.29 -26.02 15.68
C PRO A 163 0.75 -27.44 15.91
N THR A 164 0.52 -28.22 14.83
CA THR A 164 0.00 -29.59 14.92
C THR A 164 1.12 -30.60 15.15
N THR A 165 2.25 -30.43 14.44
CA THR A 165 3.35 -31.41 14.45
C THR A 165 4.57 -30.95 15.26
N GLY A 166 4.65 -29.67 15.59
CA GLY A 166 5.83 -29.06 16.21
C GLY A 166 7.04 -28.92 15.28
N LYS A 167 6.96 -29.40 14.02
CA LYS A 167 8.06 -29.30 13.06
C LYS A 167 8.29 -27.85 12.63
N ALA A 168 9.57 -27.49 12.45
CA ALA A 168 9.99 -26.15 12.07
C ALA A 168 10.50 -26.15 10.62
N TYR A 169 10.08 -25.13 9.83
CA TYR A 169 10.38 -25.03 8.39
C TYR A 169 10.87 -23.61 8.10
N ASP A 170 11.95 -23.49 7.35
CA ASP A 170 12.45 -22.19 6.91
C ASP A 170 11.40 -21.47 6.05
N THR A 171 11.26 -20.17 6.27
CA THR A 171 10.25 -19.40 5.56
C THR A 171 10.73 -18.00 5.16
N THR A 172 10.33 -17.60 3.96
CA THR A 172 10.46 -16.22 3.46
C THR A 172 9.20 -15.40 3.71
N VAL A 173 8.14 -16.05 4.22
CA VAL A 173 6.83 -15.45 4.47
C VAL A 173 6.71 -15.07 5.94
N GLY A 174 6.14 -13.93 6.21
CA GLY A 174 5.80 -13.53 7.57
C GLY A 174 4.56 -12.67 7.61
N THR A 175 3.88 -12.72 8.74
CA THR A 175 2.73 -11.87 9.03
C THR A 175 3.17 -10.70 9.90
N ILE A 176 2.93 -9.48 9.42
CA ILE A 176 3.08 -8.25 10.19
C ILE A 176 1.81 -8.02 10.99
N HIS A 177 1.94 -7.95 12.31
CA HIS A 177 0.85 -7.69 13.24
C HIS A 177 0.94 -6.25 13.73
N TYR A 178 -0.11 -5.47 13.53
CA TYR A 178 -0.22 -4.07 13.93
C TYR A 178 -1.03 -3.93 15.20
N SER A 179 -0.64 -3.00 16.07
CA SER A 179 -1.43 -2.60 17.24
C SER A 179 -1.11 -1.17 17.66
N LYS A 180 -1.96 -0.58 18.51
CA LYS A 180 -1.74 0.76 19.07
C LYS A 180 -0.41 0.88 19.83
N SER A 181 0.07 -0.20 20.46
CA SER A 181 1.32 -0.22 21.22
C SER A 181 2.56 -0.56 20.39
N GLY A 182 2.42 -0.74 19.09
CA GLY A 182 3.52 -1.10 18.18
C GLY A 182 3.23 -2.36 17.38
N THR A 183 4.20 -2.72 16.56
CA THR A 183 4.10 -3.78 15.56
C THR A 183 5.03 -4.94 15.89
N HIS A 184 4.79 -6.14 15.37
CA HIS A 184 5.74 -7.24 15.39
C HIS A 184 5.60 -8.13 14.18
N LEU A 185 6.68 -8.84 13.82
CA LEU A 185 6.77 -9.72 12.67
C LEU A 185 6.83 -11.18 13.13
N VAL A 186 5.94 -11.99 12.60
CA VAL A 186 5.85 -13.42 12.90
C VAL A 186 6.12 -14.23 11.63
N PRO A 187 7.13 -15.13 11.61
CA PRO A 187 7.29 -16.05 10.48
C PRO A 187 6.05 -16.93 10.31
N ASP A 188 5.59 -17.02 9.06
CA ASP A 188 4.35 -17.69 8.68
C ASP A 188 4.62 -18.83 7.70
N LYS A 189 3.60 -19.59 7.32
CA LYS A 189 3.67 -20.75 6.42
C LYS A 189 4.47 -20.42 5.18
N PRO A 190 5.42 -21.29 4.78
CA PRO A 190 6.15 -21.13 3.52
C PRO A 190 5.22 -21.03 2.30
N ILE A 191 5.72 -20.44 1.22
CA ILE A 191 5.02 -20.50 -0.07
C ILE A 191 4.88 -21.96 -0.47
N ASN A 192 3.72 -22.33 -0.99
CA ASN A 192 3.38 -23.72 -1.38
C ASN A 192 3.33 -24.72 -0.21
N TRP A 193 3.07 -24.23 1.01
CA TRP A 193 2.79 -25.10 2.15
C TRP A 193 1.65 -26.07 1.82
N ARG A 194 1.98 -27.38 1.77
CA ARG A 194 0.99 -28.47 1.68
C ARG A 194 1.06 -29.25 2.99
N LYS A 195 -0.10 -29.55 3.56
CA LYS A 195 -0.21 -30.52 4.66
C LYS A 195 -0.10 -31.92 4.12
#